data_bf426c915c3949043ba53aac8ed6c687
#
_entry.id   bf426c915c3949043ba53aac8ed6c687
#
_cell.length_a   1.000
_cell.length_b   1.000
_cell.length_c   1.000
_cell.angle_alpha   90.00
_cell.angle_beta   90.00
_cell.angle_gamma   90.00
#
_symmetry.space_group_name_H-M   'P 1'
#
loop_
_entity.id
_entity.type
_entity.pdbx_description
1 polymer ?
#
loop_
_entity_poly.entity_id
_entity_poly.type
_entity_poly.pdbx_seq_one_letter_code
_entity_poly.pdbx_strand_id
1 'polypeptide(L)' 'MAVFKSYLRRLIRDLKDLKEALKNKDYEKAEKLVDILIEDTQNDIED' A
#
# COMPACT_ATOMS: atom_id res chain seq x y z
N MET A 1 2.27 19.70 8.30
CA MET A 1 2.79 18.62 7.52
C MET A 1 1.73 17.81 6.85
N ALA A 2 1.04 18.48 5.95
CA ALA A 2 -0.07 17.88 5.20
C ALA A 2 0.39 16.71 4.34
N VAL A 3 1.62 16.79 3.81
CA VAL A 3 2.17 15.75 2.93
C VAL A 3 2.29 14.43 3.67
N PHE A 4 2.75 14.47 4.91
CA PHE A 4 2.93 13.27 5.72
C PHE A 4 1.59 12.60 6.02
N LYS A 5 0.57 13.41 6.34
CA LYS A 5 -0.75 12.86 6.62
C LYS A 5 -1.38 12.23 5.39
N SER A 6 -1.19 12.84 4.22
CA SER A 6 -1.71 12.28 2.97
C SER A 6 -1.07 10.93 2.68
N TYR A 7 0.23 10.82 2.92
CA TYR A 7 0.94 9.55 2.72
C TYR A 7 0.38 8.46 3.63
N LEU A 8 0.16 8.79 4.91
CA LEU A 8 -0.38 7.82 5.85
C LEU A 8 -1.79 7.37 5.50
N ARG A 9 -2.62 8.29 5.01
CA ARG A 9 -3.96 7.93 4.60
C ARG A 9 -3.95 6.97 3.42
N ARG A 10 -3.09 7.22 2.45
CA ARG A 10 -2.94 6.32 1.31
C ARG A 10 -2.45 4.95 1.76
N LEU A 11 -1.47 4.94 2.64
CA LEU A 11 -0.92 3.70 3.16
C LEU A 11 -1.98 2.87 3.88
N ILE A 12 -2.77 3.51 4.74
CA ILE A 12 -3.83 2.82 5.46
C ILE A 12 -4.86 2.24 4.49
N ARG A 13 -5.23 3.02 3.48
CA ARG A 13 -6.18 2.56 2.47
C ARG A 13 -5.67 1.34 1.73
N ASP A 14 -4.40 1.39 1.31
CA ASP A 14 -3.78 0.27 0.60
C ASP A 14 -3.70 -0.96 1.49
N LEU A 15 -3.39 -0.78 2.77
CA LEU A 15 -3.34 -1.88 3.72
C LEU A 15 -4.71 -2.51 3.94
N LYS A 16 -5.75 -1.70 3.98
CA LYS A 16 -7.12 -2.22 4.11
C LYS A 16 -7.50 -3.03 2.88
N ASP A 17 -7.15 -2.53 1.70
CA ASP A 17 -7.42 -3.25 0.45
C ASP A 17 -6.67 -4.57 0.42
N LEU A 18 -5.43 -4.56 0.88
CA LEU A 18 -4.61 -5.78 0.95
C LEU A 18 -5.25 -6.80 1.89
N LYS A 19 -5.69 -6.35 3.05
CA LYS A 19 -6.34 -7.22 4.01
C LYS A 19 -7.59 -7.87 3.41
N GLU A 20 -8.38 -7.08 2.70
CA GLU A 20 -9.59 -7.59 2.07
C GLU A 20 -9.28 -8.60 0.98
N ALA A 21 -8.26 -8.33 0.17
CA ALA A 21 -7.84 -9.26 -0.86
C ALA A 21 -7.42 -10.59 -0.26
N LEU A 22 -6.67 -10.56 0.83
CA LEU A 22 -6.25 -11.79 1.51
C LEU A 22 -7.45 -12.53 2.11
N LYS A 23 -8.38 -11.80 2.67
CA LYS A 23 -9.59 -12.39 3.24
C LYS A 23 -10.40 -13.13 2.20
N ASN A 24 -10.45 -12.58 0.98
CA ASN A 24 -11.16 -13.17 -0.13
C ASN A 24 -10.32 -14.20 -0.90
N LYS A 25 -9.10 -14.44 -0.44
CA LYS A 25 -8.13 -15.35 -1.08
C LYS A 25 -7.76 -14.92 -2.48
N ASP A 26 -7.82 -13.61 -2.74
CA ASP A 26 -7.43 -13.02 -4.01
C ASP A 26 -5.94 -12.70 -3.96
N TYR A 27 -5.11 -13.73 -4.09
CA TYR A 27 -3.68 -13.59 -3.88
C TYR A 27 -2.99 -12.79 -4.97
N GLU A 28 -3.49 -12.85 -6.18
CA GLU A 28 -2.92 -12.04 -7.27
C GLU A 28 -3.06 -10.56 -6.99
N LYS A 29 -4.24 -10.15 -6.55
CA LYS A 29 -4.49 -8.75 -6.22
C LYS A 29 -3.67 -8.34 -5.00
N ALA A 30 -3.59 -9.21 -4.00
CA ALA A 30 -2.80 -8.94 -2.80
C ALA A 30 -1.33 -8.73 -3.16
N GLU A 31 -0.79 -9.55 -4.03
CA GLU A 31 0.60 -9.45 -4.46
C GLU A 31 0.85 -8.14 -5.20
N LYS A 32 -0.06 -7.75 -6.07
CA LYS A 32 0.06 -6.48 -6.79
C LYS A 32 0.05 -5.30 -5.84
N LEU A 33 -0.82 -5.33 -4.83
CA LEU A 33 -0.89 -4.26 -3.85
C LEU A 33 0.39 -4.15 -3.04
N VAL A 34 0.96 -5.29 -2.66
CA VAL A 34 2.23 -5.32 -1.95
C VAL A 34 3.35 -4.74 -2.82
N ASP A 35 3.39 -5.10 -4.09
CA ASP A 35 4.39 -4.59 -5.01
C ASP A 35 4.30 -3.07 -5.15
N ILE A 36 3.09 -2.54 -5.24
CA ILE A 36 2.87 -1.10 -5.33
C ILE A 36 3.37 -0.42 -4.06
N LEU A 37 3.09 -0.99 -2.90
CA LEU A 37 3.53 -0.44 -1.63
C LEU A 37 5.05 -0.43 -1.53
N ILE A 38 5.68 -1.50 -1.94
CA ILE A 38 7.14 -1.59 -1.91
C ILE A 38 7.75 -0.54 -2.82
N GLU A 39 7.24 -0.40 -4.02
CA GLU A 39 7.76 0.55 -4.98
C GLU A 39 7.61 1.99 -4.49
N ASP A 40 6.43 2.33 -3.98
CA ASP A 40 6.20 3.67 -3.45
C ASP A 40 7.12 3.97 -2.28
N THR A 41 7.29 3.02 -1.38
CA THR A 41 8.13 3.19 -0.21
C THR A 41 9.60 3.36 -0.61
N GLN A 42 10.06 2.57 -1.58
CA GLN A 42 11.43 2.68 -2.07
C GLN A 42 11.70 4.04 -2.70
N ASN A 43 10.76 4.53 -3.49
CA ASN A 43 10.91 5.83 -4.12
C ASN A 43 11.03 6.93 -3.07
N ASP A 44 10.25 6.85 -2.02
CA ASP A 44 10.29 7.83 -0.94
C ASP A 44 11.62 7.80 -0.21
N ILE A 45 12.17 6.61 0.01
CA ILE A 45 13.44 6.47 0.72
C ILE A 45 14.61 6.95 -0.13
N GLU A 46 14.59 6.65 -1.42
CA GLU A 46 15.68 7.00 -2.31
C GLU A 46 15.76 8.49 -2.62
N ASP A 47 14.65 9.18 -2.49
CA ASP A 47 14.63 10.61 -2.67
C ASP A 47 15.18 11.33 -1.45
#